data_4c2e6e87b882affb453f3f3cb22c871f
#
_entry.id   4c2e6e87b882affb453f3f3cb22c871f
#
_cell.length_a   1.000
_cell.length_b   1.000
_cell.length_c   1.000
_cell.angle_alpha   90.00
_cell.angle_beta   90.00
_cell.angle_gamma   90.00
#
_symmetry.space_group_name_H-M   'P 1'
#
loop_
_entity.id
_entity.type
_entity.pdbx_description
1 polymer ?
#
loop_
_entity_poly.entity_id
_entity_poly.type
_entity_poly.pdbx_seq_one_letter_code
_entity_poly.pdbx_strand_id
1 'polypeptide(L)'
;MQNDILEFFSRFDAIDLSVVTINILLMYFAPRIMRAVYHGADDEKRFLLRVRIFRVFNLAIIAAFVYYHTVLPVSSRGPGFKLVVTITVLYMSFVLIHVINTFVHARYGKRKEIYGKTTIVETYNSRLISIISTILASVIVIIAIVRILGFESWLEAGGVLGVIGVFLALTQNVWAPDLFSGLIMLNSGMLETGDVIEFQAEEKDIAVVHKTRLFHTELLNIVNNHRLMIRNAKLRDLIIHNLSKFASARGLREKLCFKIGYGESPERVRKMFERAYDRAKADPDVYMESQHAIEVRTVNAGDYAVEYACFFYTKDVRHLLSTRYRFIENVLLQAAEDNVALWTPVLHEAQKESVV
;
A
#
# COMPACT_ATOMS: atom_id res chain seq x y z
N MET A 1 7.62 -46.95 44.25
CA MET A 1 8.03 -46.55 42.86
C MET A 1 6.88 -46.01 42.03
N GLN A 2 5.74 -46.69 41.88
CA GLN A 2 4.61 -46.14 41.10
C GLN A 2 3.90 -44.99 41.81
N ASN A 3 3.74 -45.02 43.11
CA ASN A 3 3.21 -43.94 43.94
C ASN A 3 4.15 -42.73 44.00
N ASP A 4 5.46 -42.94 44.02
CA ASP A 4 6.45 -41.85 44.06
C ASP A 4 6.48 -41.08 42.77
N ILE A 5 6.23 -41.75 41.65
CA ILE A 5 6.12 -41.11 40.32
C ILE A 5 4.85 -40.26 40.22
N LEU A 6 3.72 -40.78 40.72
CA LEU A 6 2.45 -40.03 40.76
C LEU A 6 2.53 -38.80 41.67
N GLU A 7 3.19 -38.94 42.84
CA GLU A 7 3.42 -37.84 43.79
C GLU A 7 4.39 -36.79 43.17
N PHE A 8 5.39 -37.23 42.40
CA PHE A 8 6.26 -36.33 41.70
C PHE A 8 5.49 -35.47 40.64
N PHE A 9 4.64 -36.11 39.84
CA PHE A 9 3.84 -35.39 38.84
C PHE A 9 2.75 -34.51 39.43
N SER A 10 2.22 -34.86 40.60
CA SER A 10 1.21 -34.05 41.29
C SER A 10 1.73 -32.71 41.83
N ARG A 11 3.06 -32.55 41.87
CA ARG A 11 3.73 -31.29 42.29
C ARG A 11 3.83 -30.29 41.14
N PHE A 12 3.55 -30.71 39.89
CA PHE A 12 3.63 -29.84 38.70
C PHE A 12 2.23 -29.35 38.34
N ASP A 13 2.09 -28.03 38.26
CA ASP A 13 0.89 -27.41 37.71
C ASP A 13 0.83 -27.60 36.18
N ALA A 14 -0.35 -27.39 35.58
CA ALA A 14 -0.55 -27.53 34.13
C ALA A 14 0.41 -26.62 33.31
N ILE A 15 0.78 -25.46 33.88
CA ILE A 15 1.73 -24.52 33.30
C ILE A 15 3.14 -25.14 33.28
N ASP A 16 3.55 -25.74 34.40
CA ASP A 16 4.86 -26.38 34.54
C ASP A 16 5.04 -27.51 33.57
N LEU A 17 4.02 -28.38 33.46
CA LEU A 17 4.01 -29.48 32.49
C LEU A 17 4.07 -28.98 31.05
N SER A 18 3.39 -27.88 30.77
CA SER A 18 3.45 -27.24 29.44
C SER A 18 4.84 -26.74 29.09
N VAL A 19 5.55 -26.10 30.04
CA VAL A 19 6.92 -25.62 29.85
C VAL A 19 7.86 -26.78 29.51
N VAL A 20 7.81 -27.86 30.28
CA VAL A 20 8.65 -29.06 30.05
C VAL A 20 8.32 -29.69 28.69
N THR A 21 7.04 -29.89 28.38
CA THR A 21 6.59 -30.51 27.13
C THR A 21 7.01 -29.71 25.91
N ILE A 22 6.85 -28.38 25.95
CA ILE A 22 7.22 -27.51 24.83
C ILE A 22 8.74 -27.53 24.62
N ASN A 23 9.54 -27.49 25.70
CA ASN A 23 11.00 -27.56 25.56
C ASN A 23 11.45 -28.92 24.97
N ILE A 24 10.82 -30.03 25.35
CA ILE A 24 11.08 -31.35 24.74
C ILE A 24 10.73 -31.32 23.24
N LEU A 25 9.58 -30.78 22.88
CA LEU A 25 9.18 -30.63 21.47
C LEU A 25 10.16 -29.75 20.70
N LEU A 26 10.61 -28.64 21.28
CA LEU A 26 11.63 -27.78 20.66
C LEU A 26 12.96 -28.53 20.44
N MET A 27 13.40 -29.35 21.39
CA MET A 27 14.58 -30.19 21.25
C MET A 27 14.42 -31.22 20.14
N TYR A 28 13.25 -31.85 20.05
CA TYR A 28 12.94 -32.84 19.01
C TYR A 28 12.93 -32.19 17.63
N PHE A 29 12.25 -31.08 17.46
CA PHE A 29 12.14 -30.35 16.20
C PHE A 29 13.32 -29.41 15.91
N ALA A 30 14.35 -29.35 16.78
CA ALA A 30 15.49 -28.44 16.63
C ALA A 30 16.12 -28.41 15.22
N PRO A 31 16.37 -29.55 14.53
CA PRO A 31 16.96 -29.51 13.19
C PRO A 31 16.02 -28.88 12.16
N ARG A 32 14.69 -29.10 12.28
CA ARG A 32 13.71 -28.52 11.37
C ARG A 32 13.58 -27.00 11.61
N ILE A 33 13.53 -26.59 12.87
CA ILE A 33 13.48 -25.19 13.28
C ILE A 33 14.72 -24.45 12.80
N MET A 34 15.91 -24.98 13.02
CA MET A 34 17.16 -24.36 12.59
C MET A 34 17.27 -24.24 11.07
N ARG A 35 16.82 -25.21 10.30
CA ARG A 35 16.75 -25.10 8.84
C ARG A 35 15.76 -24.05 8.37
N ALA A 36 14.63 -23.89 9.05
CA ALA A 36 13.62 -22.90 8.73
C ALA A 36 14.10 -21.47 9.06
N VAL A 37 14.84 -21.30 10.15
CA VAL A 37 15.36 -20.01 10.64
C VAL A 37 16.54 -19.50 9.81
N TYR A 38 17.45 -20.40 9.40
CA TYR A 38 18.67 -20.04 8.68
C TYR A 38 18.61 -20.49 7.22
N HIS A 39 18.17 -19.59 6.34
CA HIS A 39 18.01 -19.80 4.89
C HIS A 39 19.32 -19.60 4.10
N GLY A 40 20.46 -20.05 4.58
CA GLY A 40 21.74 -19.92 3.90
C GLY A 40 22.42 -21.27 3.64
N ALA A 41 23.33 -21.32 2.66
CA ALA A 41 24.26 -22.42 2.48
C ALA A 41 25.30 -22.42 3.62
N ASP A 42 24.84 -22.76 4.82
CA ASP A 42 25.72 -22.89 5.97
C ASP A 42 26.56 -24.16 5.83
N ASP A 43 27.82 -24.06 6.18
CA ASP A 43 28.69 -25.20 6.39
C ASP A 43 28.01 -26.19 7.37
N GLU A 44 27.91 -27.44 7.01
CA GLU A 44 27.22 -28.50 7.78
C GLU A 44 27.69 -28.53 9.25
N LYS A 45 28.96 -28.23 9.51
CA LYS A 45 29.54 -28.13 10.86
C LYS A 45 28.90 -27.01 11.67
N ARG A 46 28.69 -25.87 11.06
CA ARG A 46 28.04 -24.72 11.74
C ARG A 46 26.56 -24.98 12.03
N PHE A 47 25.87 -25.64 11.10
CA PHE A 47 24.50 -26.07 11.30
C PHE A 47 24.37 -27.04 12.49
N LEU A 48 25.19 -28.07 12.54
CA LEU A 48 25.19 -29.05 13.65
C LEU A 48 25.55 -28.40 14.99
N LEU A 49 26.48 -27.45 15.00
CA LEU A 49 26.81 -26.68 16.21
C LEU A 49 25.63 -25.91 16.72
N ARG A 50 24.91 -25.18 15.86
CA ARG A 50 23.71 -24.41 16.21
C ARG A 50 22.59 -25.30 16.76
N VAL A 51 22.32 -26.43 16.13
CA VAL A 51 21.36 -27.43 16.60
C VAL A 51 21.77 -27.95 17.99
N ARG A 52 23.06 -28.21 18.22
CA ARG A 52 23.59 -28.69 19.51
C ARG A 52 23.42 -27.60 20.59
N ILE A 53 23.82 -26.36 20.31
CA ILE A 53 23.64 -25.24 21.25
C ILE A 53 22.17 -25.06 21.62
N PHE A 54 21.28 -25.09 20.62
CA PHE A 54 19.83 -24.97 20.86
C PHE A 54 19.30 -26.09 21.75
N ARG A 55 19.71 -27.34 21.53
CA ARG A 55 19.33 -28.48 22.38
C ARG A 55 19.87 -28.36 23.79
N VAL A 56 21.14 -27.99 23.94
CA VAL A 56 21.77 -27.81 25.26
C VAL A 56 21.06 -26.72 26.06
N PHE A 57 20.69 -25.61 25.40
CA PHE A 57 19.98 -24.53 26.04
C PHE A 57 18.57 -24.96 26.55
N ASN A 58 17.80 -25.67 25.72
CA ASN A 58 16.50 -26.21 26.13
C ASN A 58 16.64 -27.27 27.24
N LEU A 59 17.68 -28.10 27.20
CA LEU A 59 17.97 -29.06 28.27
C LEU A 59 18.31 -28.35 29.58
N ALA A 60 19.09 -27.27 29.53
CA ALA A 60 19.43 -26.48 30.72
C ALA A 60 18.17 -25.82 31.33
N ILE A 61 17.23 -25.36 30.52
CA ILE A 61 15.95 -24.85 31.00
C ILE A 61 15.17 -25.95 31.73
N ILE A 62 15.04 -27.13 31.12
CA ILE A 62 14.33 -28.28 31.76
C ILE A 62 15.02 -28.64 33.07
N ALA A 63 16.35 -28.74 33.06
CA ALA A 63 17.12 -29.09 34.27
C ALA A 63 16.94 -28.04 35.40
N ALA A 64 17.03 -26.76 35.06
CA ALA A 64 16.77 -25.67 36.03
C ALA A 64 15.34 -25.73 36.56
N PHE A 65 14.37 -26.00 35.71
CA PHE A 65 12.97 -26.09 36.10
C PHE A 65 12.69 -27.27 37.03
N VAL A 66 13.23 -28.46 36.69
CA VAL A 66 13.13 -29.65 37.55
C VAL A 66 13.85 -29.43 38.87
N TYR A 67 15.07 -28.84 38.89
CA TYR A 67 15.81 -28.52 40.07
C TYR A 67 15.01 -27.63 41.02
N TYR A 68 14.38 -26.55 40.51
CA TYR A 68 13.54 -25.65 41.32
C TYR A 68 12.32 -26.37 41.90
N HIS A 69 11.76 -27.36 41.22
CA HIS A 69 10.56 -28.09 41.71
C HIS A 69 10.90 -29.21 42.69
N THR A 70 12.08 -29.83 42.56
CA THR A 70 12.44 -31.00 43.36
C THR A 70 13.28 -30.63 44.58
N VAL A 71 14.19 -29.68 44.44
CA VAL A 71 15.19 -29.37 45.48
C VAL A 71 14.77 -28.19 46.37
N LEU A 72 14.04 -27.20 45.80
CA LEU A 72 13.65 -26.01 46.56
C LEU A 72 12.22 -26.15 47.08
N PRO A 73 12.00 -25.96 48.42
CA PRO A 73 10.65 -25.95 48.99
C PRO A 73 9.83 -24.79 48.41
N VAL A 74 8.49 -25.00 48.33
CA VAL A 74 7.54 -24.04 47.77
C VAL A 74 7.66 -22.63 48.41
N SER A 75 8.03 -22.59 49.70
CA SER A 75 8.27 -21.33 50.43
C SER A 75 9.49 -20.53 49.96
N SER A 76 10.41 -21.14 49.20
CA SER A 76 11.63 -20.50 48.68
C SER A 76 11.55 -20.10 47.22
N ARG A 77 10.37 -20.11 46.59
CA ARG A 77 10.10 -19.60 45.24
C ARG A 77 10.21 -18.05 45.23
N GLY A 78 11.41 -17.58 45.53
CA GLY A 78 11.75 -16.17 45.66
C GLY A 78 11.96 -15.49 44.28
N PRO A 79 12.48 -14.25 44.29
CA PRO A 79 12.69 -13.45 43.07
C PRO A 79 13.51 -14.17 42.01
N GLY A 80 14.48 -15.01 42.41
CA GLY A 80 15.32 -15.78 41.46
C GLY A 80 14.53 -16.80 40.62
N PHE A 81 13.53 -17.49 41.23
CA PHE A 81 12.66 -18.40 40.51
C PHE A 81 11.81 -17.63 39.45
N LYS A 82 11.18 -16.53 39.87
CA LYS A 82 10.38 -15.67 38.98
C LYS A 82 11.22 -15.18 37.81
N LEU A 83 12.48 -14.83 38.03
CA LEU A 83 13.40 -14.39 36.99
C LEU A 83 13.70 -15.50 35.96
N VAL A 84 14.01 -16.73 36.43
CA VAL A 84 14.26 -17.89 35.55
C VAL A 84 13.03 -18.22 34.71
N VAL A 85 11.83 -18.24 35.31
CA VAL A 85 10.58 -18.50 34.59
C VAL A 85 10.30 -17.39 33.56
N THR A 86 10.54 -16.13 33.91
CA THR A 86 10.37 -14.98 32.98
C THR A 86 11.30 -15.09 31.79
N ILE A 87 12.59 -15.39 31.99
CA ILE A 87 13.56 -15.60 30.90
C ILE A 87 13.14 -16.77 30.02
N THR A 88 12.66 -17.86 30.62
CA THR A 88 12.15 -19.04 29.90
C THR A 88 10.95 -18.66 29.01
N VAL A 89 9.98 -17.95 29.56
CA VAL A 89 8.79 -17.49 28.79
C VAL A 89 9.18 -16.57 27.66
N LEU A 90 10.08 -15.60 27.88
CA LEU A 90 10.59 -14.71 26.82
C LEU A 90 11.28 -15.50 25.70
N TYR A 91 12.16 -16.42 26.06
CA TYR A 91 12.86 -17.28 25.09
C TYR A 91 11.87 -18.13 24.28
N MET A 92 10.94 -18.81 24.94
CA MET A 92 9.94 -19.63 24.27
C MET A 92 9.06 -18.83 23.33
N SER A 93 8.67 -17.64 23.77
CA SER A 93 7.86 -16.72 22.96
C SER A 93 8.62 -16.25 21.72
N PHE A 94 9.90 -15.91 21.86
CA PHE A 94 10.75 -15.55 20.73
C PHE A 94 10.82 -16.69 19.71
N VAL A 95 11.07 -17.91 20.15
CA VAL A 95 11.12 -19.10 19.26
C VAL A 95 9.76 -19.35 18.60
N LEU A 96 8.67 -19.29 19.38
CA LEU A 96 7.32 -19.51 18.88
C LEU A 96 6.93 -18.48 17.81
N ILE A 97 7.16 -17.20 18.07
CA ILE A 97 6.90 -16.11 17.12
C ILE A 97 7.71 -16.35 15.84
N HIS A 98 8.97 -16.74 15.96
CA HIS A 98 9.82 -17.00 14.80
C HIS A 98 9.33 -18.20 13.97
N VAL A 99 8.91 -19.28 14.62
CA VAL A 99 8.31 -20.46 13.96
C VAL A 99 7.01 -20.09 13.25
N ILE A 100 6.13 -19.34 13.92
CA ILE A 100 4.87 -18.86 13.31
C ILE A 100 5.17 -18.02 12.08
N ASN A 101 6.07 -17.04 12.17
CA ASN A 101 6.42 -16.17 11.06
C ASN A 101 7.00 -16.95 9.88
N THR A 102 7.89 -17.92 10.15
CA THR A 102 8.45 -18.81 9.12
C THR A 102 7.35 -19.62 8.43
N PHE A 103 6.41 -20.18 9.20
CA PHE A 103 5.27 -20.91 8.66
C PHE A 103 4.37 -20.04 7.80
N VAL A 104 4.07 -18.82 8.28
CA VAL A 104 3.25 -17.83 7.55
C VAL A 104 3.93 -17.44 6.22
N HIS A 105 5.25 -17.19 6.24
CA HIS A 105 6.00 -16.90 5.02
C HIS A 105 6.02 -18.07 4.04
N ALA A 106 6.20 -19.29 4.53
CA ALA A 106 6.17 -20.50 3.70
C ALA A 106 4.79 -20.74 3.06
N ARG A 107 3.69 -20.45 3.79
CA ARG A 107 2.32 -20.74 3.36
C ARG A 107 1.70 -19.63 2.50
N TYR A 108 2.00 -18.38 2.79
CA TYR A 108 1.37 -17.20 2.16
C TYR A 108 2.35 -16.34 1.33
N GLY A 109 3.65 -16.64 1.34
CA GLY A 109 4.64 -16.00 0.49
C GLY A 109 4.49 -16.40 -1.00
N LYS A 110 4.95 -15.53 -1.91
CA LYS A 110 5.04 -15.82 -3.35
C LYS A 110 6.45 -16.22 -3.71
N ARG A 111 6.59 -17.31 -4.46
CA ARG A 111 7.87 -17.68 -5.07
C ARG A 111 8.14 -16.76 -6.26
N LYS A 112 9.27 -16.06 -6.23
CA LYS A 112 9.73 -15.20 -7.32
C LYS A 112 11.17 -15.55 -7.65
N GLU A 113 11.46 -15.66 -8.92
CA GLU A 113 12.82 -15.85 -9.39
C GLU A 113 13.51 -14.50 -9.50
N ILE A 114 14.56 -14.28 -8.70
CA ILE A 114 15.35 -13.07 -8.68
C ILE A 114 16.80 -13.48 -8.91
N TYR A 115 17.41 -12.99 -9.99
CA TYR A 115 18.80 -13.33 -10.39
C TYR A 115 19.06 -14.85 -10.48
N GLY A 116 18.12 -15.63 -11.07
CA GLY A 116 18.27 -17.08 -11.24
C GLY A 116 18.13 -17.91 -9.96
N LYS A 117 17.72 -17.29 -8.82
CA LYS A 117 17.42 -17.98 -7.57
C LYS A 117 15.94 -17.80 -7.21
N THR A 118 15.26 -18.92 -6.97
CA THR A 118 13.88 -18.88 -6.45
C THR A 118 13.90 -18.47 -4.98
N THR A 119 13.45 -17.26 -4.71
CA THR A 119 13.26 -16.73 -3.35
C THR A 119 11.78 -16.59 -3.04
N ILE A 120 11.41 -16.85 -1.78
CA ILE A 120 10.05 -16.57 -1.27
C ILE A 120 10.02 -15.10 -0.90
N VAL A 121 9.23 -14.32 -1.66
CA VAL A 121 9.03 -12.89 -1.40
C VAL A 121 7.81 -12.73 -0.52
N GLU A 122 7.91 -11.84 0.46
CA GLU A 122 6.80 -11.48 1.33
C GLU A 122 5.63 -10.93 0.50
N THR A 123 4.44 -11.44 0.77
CA THR A 123 3.20 -10.88 0.24
C THR A 123 2.54 -10.02 1.30
N TYR A 124 1.63 -9.14 0.87
CA TYR A 124 0.82 -8.35 1.80
C TYR A 124 0.14 -9.23 2.86
N ASN A 125 -0.46 -10.35 2.44
CA ASN A 125 -1.17 -11.25 3.36
C ASN A 125 -0.19 -11.94 4.33
N SER A 126 0.98 -12.38 3.86
CA SER A 126 1.97 -13.00 4.75
C SER A 126 2.48 -12.01 5.79
N ARG A 127 2.74 -10.77 5.39
CA ARG A 127 3.22 -9.73 6.30
C ARG A 127 2.14 -9.28 7.29
N LEU A 128 0.89 -9.13 6.84
CA LEU A 128 -0.23 -8.79 7.72
C LEU A 128 -0.45 -9.85 8.80
N ILE A 129 -0.55 -11.13 8.39
CA ILE A 129 -0.74 -12.25 9.33
C ILE A 129 0.44 -12.34 10.31
N SER A 130 1.66 -12.15 9.82
CA SER A 130 2.88 -12.16 10.64
C SER A 130 2.86 -11.06 11.71
N ILE A 131 2.47 -9.84 11.34
CA ILE A 131 2.36 -8.71 12.27
C ILE A 131 1.27 -8.98 13.32
N ILE A 132 0.07 -9.39 12.89
CA ILE A 132 -1.05 -9.65 13.79
C ILE A 132 -0.71 -10.79 14.77
N SER A 133 -0.14 -11.89 14.28
CA SER A 133 0.25 -13.01 15.15
C SER A 133 1.37 -12.62 16.11
N THR A 134 2.32 -11.79 15.70
CA THR A 134 3.39 -11.29 16.57
C THR A 134 2.83 -10.39 17.68
N ILE A 135 1.93 -9.47 17.33
CA ILE A 135 1.28 -8.59 18.31
C ILE A 135 0.48 -9.43 19.33
N LEU A 136 -0.35 -10.36 18.85
CA LEU A 136 -1.16 -11.23 19.72
C LEU A 136 -0.28 -12.06 20.64
N ALA A 137 0.77 -12.69 20.13
CA ALA A 137 1.73 -13.44 20.93
C ALA A 137 2.43 -12.55 21.96
N SER A 138 2.86 -11.34 21.58
CA SER A 138 3.49 -10.38 22.50
C SER A 138 2.57 -9.98 23.65
N VAL A 139 1.28 -9.74 23.39
CA VAL A 139 0.28 -9.45 24.42
C VAL A 139 0.13 -10.61 25.42
N ILE A 140 0.01 -11.85 24.91
CA ILE A 140 -0.07 -13.06 25.75
C ILE A 140 1.17 -13.18 26.63
N VAL A 141 2.37 -12.92 26.09
CA VAL A 141 3.64 -12.97 26.82
C VAL A 141 3.70 -11.91 27.93
N ILE A 142 3.28 -10.69 27.63
CA ILE A 142 3.24 -9.61 28.62
C ILE A 142 2.31 -9.99 29.79
N ILE A 143 1.13 -10.51 29.49
CA ILE A 143 0.17 -10.98 30.48
C ILE A 143 0.79 -12.11 31.35
N ALA A 144 1.45 -13.08 30.72
CA ALA A 144 2.13 -14.17 31.41
C ALA A 144 3.25 -13.66 32.34
N ILE A 145 4.08 -12.74 31.89
CA ILE A 145 5.16 -12.13 32.68
C ILE A 145 4.60 -11.37 33.88
N VAL A 146 3.57 -10.55 33.69
CA VAL A 146 2.92 -9.79 34.78
C VAL A 146 2.36 -10.71 35.84
N ARG A 147 1.74 -11.84 35.45
CA ARG A 147 1.29 -12.87 36.41
C ARG A 147 2.44 -13.55 37.15
N ILE A 148 3.51 -13.95 36.44
CA ILE A 148 4.71 -14.59 37.05
C ILE A 148 5.35 -13.66 38.07
N LEU A 149 5.43 -12.38 37.79
CA LEU A 149 6.01 -11.38 38.68
C LEU A 149 5.10 -11.08 39.90
N GLY A 150 3.81 -11.43 39.82
CA GLY A 150 2.83 -11.20 40.90
C GLY A 150 2.24 -9.79 40.88
N PHE A 151 2.22 -9.14 39.70
CA PHE A 151 1.58 -7.84 39.49
C PHE A 151 0.12 -7.98 39.02
N GLU A 152 -0.62 -8.93 39.61
CA GLU A 152 -2.02 -9.21 39.19
C GLU A 152 -2.93 -8.00 39.34
N SER A 153 -2.72 -7.20 40.40
CA SER A 153 -3.45 -5.94 40.61
C SER A 153 -3.27 -4.92 39.44
N TRP A 154 -2.16 -4.98 38.74
CA TRP A 154 -1.92 -4.15 37.54
C TRP A 154 -2.75 -4.62 36.36
N LEU A 155 -2.96 -5.91 36.19
CA LEU A 155 -3.85 -6.46 35.16
C LEU A 155 -5.30 -6.09 35.45
N GLU A 156 -5.72 -6.20 36.74
CA GLU A 156 -7.05 -5.83 37.18
C GLU A 156 -7.31 -4.32 37.04
N ALA A 157 -6.32 -3.48 37.30
CA ALA A 157 -6.40 -2.02 37.12
C ALA A 157 -6.35 -1.55 35.67
N GLY A 158 -6.39 -2.44 34.66
CA GLY A 158 -6.35 -2.07 33.25
C GLY A 158 -4.97 -1.65 32.75
N GLY A 159 -3.90 -1.87 33.51
CA GLY A 159 -2.55 -1.44 33.17
C GLY A 159 -2.05 -1.99 31.82
N VAL A 160 -2.35 -3.24 31.49
CA VAL A 160 -1.99 -3.83 30.18
C VAL A 160 -2.75 -3.16 29.04
N LEU A 161 -4.04 -2.92 29.23
CA LEU A 161 -4.86 -2.19 28.24
C LEU A 161 -4.40 -0.74 28.09
N GLY A 162 -3.97 -0.11 29.21
CA GLY A 162 -3.36 1.22 29.19
C GLY A 162 -2.09 1.28 28.35
N VAL A 163 -1.15 0.33 28.53
CA VAL A 163 0.08 0.27 27.73
C VAL A 163 -0.21 0.07 26.25
N ILE A 164 -1.14 -0.84 25.90
CA ILE A 164 -1.58 -1.04 24.51
C ILE A 164 -2.23 0.24 23.99
N GLY A 165 -3.08 0.89 24.77
CA GLY A 165 -3.71 2.15 24.41
C GLY A 165 -2.71 3.26 24.12
N VAL A 166 -1.69 3.42 24.96
CA VAL A 166 -0.60 4.39 24.75
C VAL A 166 0.18 4.05 23.48
N PHE A 167 0.53 2.79 23.23
CA PHE A 167 1.23 2.37 22.03
C PHE A 167 0.42 2.69 20.76
N LEU A 168 -0.88 2.36 20.77
CA LEU A 168 -1.78 2.70 19.67
C LEU A 168 -1.90 4.21 19.47
N ALA A 169 -2.01 4.97 20.55
CA ALA A 169 -2.08 6.44 20.50
C ALA A 169 -0.81 7.07 19.93
N LEU A 170 0.37 6.57 20.28
CA LEU A 170 1.65 7.06 19.76
C LEU A 170 1.84 6.74 18.27
N THR A 171 1.29 5.62 17.79
CA THR A 171 1.46 5.17 16.40
C THR A 171 0.31 5.58 15.48
N GLN A 172 -0.83 6.02 16.02
CA GLN A 172 -2.06 6.30 15.25
C GLN A 172 -1.85 7.25 14.07
N ASN A 173 -1.01 8.29 14.22
CA ASN A 173 -0.77 9.29 13.17
C ASN A 173 -0.11 8.71 11.91
N VAL A 174 0.50 7.54 12.01
CA VAL A 174 1.19 6.89 10.88
C VAL A 174 0.23 6.06 10.02
N TRP A 175 -0.75 5.41 10.61
CA TRP A 175 -1.60 4.42 9.92
C TRP A 175 -3.11 4.78 9.91
N ALA A 176 -3.61 5.44 10.95
CA ALA A 176 -5.03 5.68 11.09
C ALA A 176 -5.60 6.60 9.99
N PRO A 177 -4.94 7.70 9.59
CA PRO A 177 -5.45 8.55 8.51
C PRO A 177 -5.62 7.79 7.19
N ASP A 178 -4.67 6.92 6.83
CA ASP A 178 -4.75 6.14 5.60
C ASP A 178 -5.85 5.08 5.65
N LEU A 179 -5.97 4.40 6.80
CA LEU A 179 -7.00 3.40 7.03
C LEU A 179 -8.40 4.01 6.90
N PHE A 180 -8.67 5.10 7.64
CA PHE A 180 -9.99 5.76 7.62
C PHE A 180 -10.27 6.38 6.25
N SER A 181 -9.28 7.00 5.61
CA SER A 181 -9.45 7.54 4.25
C SER A 181 -9.75 6.44 3.24
N GLY A 182 -9.07 5.29 3.32
CA GLY A 182 -9.36 4.14 2.48
C GLY A 182 -10.78 3.59 2.67
N LEU A 183 -11.24 3.47 3.91
CA LEU A 183 -12.60 3.03 4.22
C LEU A 183 -13.66 4.02 3.71
N ILE A 184 -13.43 5.32 3.88
CA ILE A 184 -14.33 6.37 3.40
C ILE A 184 -14.39 6.34 1.87
N MET A 185 -13.26 6.24 1.18
CA MET A 185 -13.22 6.18 -0.29
C MET A 185 -13.95 4.95 -0.84
N LEU A 186 -13.75 3.79 -0.21
CA LEU A 186 -14.44 2.54 -0.59
C LEU A 186 -15.96 2.61 -0.35
N ASN A 187 -16.39 3.26 0.74
CA ASN A 187 -17.81 3.32 1.10
C ASN A 187 -18.56 4.45 0.39
N SER A 188 -17.89 5.55 0.06
CA SER A 188 -18.55 6.74 -0.53
C SER A 188 -18.89 6.57 -2.01
N GLY A 189 -18.32 5.57 -2.69
CA GLY A 189 -18.44 5.41 -4.13
C GLY A 189 -17.87 6.58 -4.95
N MET A 190 -17.07 7.48 -4.33
CA MET A 190 -16.48 8.63 -5.02
C MET A 190 -15.44 8.22 -6.05
N LEU A 191 -14.68 7.16 -5.75
CA LEU A 191 -13.66 6.58 -6.61
C LEU A 191 -13.88 5.07 -6.71
N GLU A 192 -14.27 4.61 -7.89
CA GLU A 192 -14.47 3.19 -8.19
C GLU A 192 -13.34 2.64 -9.06
N THR A 193 -13.09 1.34 -8.96
CA THR A 193 -12.13 0.68 -9.83
C THR A 193 -12.54 0.82 -11.30
N GLY A 194 -11.66 1.37 -12.11
CA GLY A 194 -11.91 1.66 -13.52
C GLY A 194 -12.28 3.10 -13.81
N ASP A 195 -12.53 3.95 -12.79
CA ASP A 195 -12.74 5.37 -12.97
C ASP A 195 -11.47 6.05 -13.51
N VAL A 196 -11.64 6.95 -14.46
CA VAL A 196 -10.61 7.86 -14.92
C VAL A 196 -10.68 9.13 -14.09
N ILE A 197 -9.58 9.49 -13.48
CA ILE A 197 -9.48 10.67 -12.62
C ILE A 197 -8.36 11.59 -13.09
N GLU A 198 -8.57 12.88 -12.91
CA GLU A 198 -7.56 13.91 -13.06
C GLU A 198 -7.29 14.48 -11.67
N PHE A 199 -6.04 14.57 -11.27
CA PHE A 199 -5.61 15.09 -9.98
C PHE A 199 -4.28 15.83 -10.12
N GLN A 200 -3.98 16.69 -9.18
CA GLN A 200 -2.73 17.44 -9.14
C GLN A 200 -1.96 17.10 -7.88
N ALA A 201 -0.86 16.36 -8.03
CA ALA A 201 0.10 16.10 -6.95
C ALA A 201 1.27 17.09 -7.03
N GLU A 202 2.08 17.01 -8.06
CA GLU A 202 3.14 17.96 -8.44
C GLU A 202 2.82 18.56 -9.81
N GLU A 203 2.42 17.71 -10.73
CA GLU A 203 1.90 18.06 -12.04
C GLU A 203 0.46 17.55 -12.17
N LYS A 204 -0.21 17.95 -13.25
CA LYS A 204 -1.56 17.52 -13.56
C LYS A 204 -1.52 16.13 -14.21
N ASP A 205 -1.94 15.13 -13.45
CA ASP A 205 -1.94 13.74 -13.88
C ASP A 205 -3.34 13.23 -14.21
N ILE A 206 -3.43 12.39 -15.25
CA ILE A 206 -4.64 11.63 -15.58
C ILE A 206 -4.34 10.15 -15.41
N ALA A 207 -5.15 9.48 -14.60
CA ALA A 207 -4.94 8.08 -14.30
C ALA A 207 -6.26 7.30 -14.14
N VAL A 208 -6.19 5.99 -14.35
CA VAL A 208 -7.28 5.05 -14.07
C VAL A 208 -7.09 4.49 -12.66
N VAL A 209 -8.14 4.49 -11.87
CA VAL A 209 -8.17 3.82 -10.56
C VAL A 209 -8.09 2.32 -10.78
N HIS A 210 -6.93 1.72 -10.48
CA HIS A 210 -6.73 0.28 -10.63
C HIS A 210 -7.30 -0.48 -9.44
N LYS A 211 -6.93 -0.07 -8.22
CA LYS A 211 -7.41 -0.72 -7.01
C LYS A 211 -7.20 0.17 -5.78
N THR A 212 -8.25 0.34 -4.99
CA THR A 212 -8.17 0.95 -3.66
C THR A 212 -7.91 -0.14 -2.62
N ARG A 213 -6.85 0.04 -1.82
CA ARG A 213 -6.48 -0.83 -0.70
C ARG A 213 -6.69 -0.08 0.62
N LEU A 214 -6.47 -0.77 1.75
CA LEU A 214 -6.67 -0.19 3.08
C LEU A 214 -5.83 1.08 3.34
N PHE A 215 -4.56 1.11 2.90
CA PHE A 215 -3.62 2.21 3.20
C PHE A 215 -3.21 3.03 1.98
N HIS A 216 -3.40 2.51 0.78
CA HIS A 216 -3.02 3.18 -0.46
C HIS A 216 -3.94 2.81 -1.61
N THR A 217 -3.99 3.68 -2.60
CA THR A 217 -4.67 3.45 -3.88
C THR A 217 -3.64 3.30 -4.99
N GLU A 218 -3.80 2.28 -5.82
CA GLU A 218 -3.02 2.03 -7.02
C GLU A 218 -3.73 2.68 -8.21
N LEU A 219 -3.02 3.55 -8.91
CA LEU A 219 -3.48 4.25 -10.10
C LEU A 219 -2.62 3.85 -11.30
N LEU A 220 -3.21 3.80 -12.49
CA LEU A 220 -2.50 3.62 -13.76
C LEU A 220 -2.47 4.97 -14.47
N ASN A 221 -1.31 5.61 -14.55
CA ASN A 221 -1.12 6.83 -15.32
C ASN A 221 -1.25 6.49 -16.80
N ILE A 222 -2.23 7.10 -17.49
CA ILE A 222 -2.52 6.80 -18.90
C ILE A 222 -1.66 7.60 -19.88
N VAL A 223 -0.99 8.66 -19.40
CA VAL A 223 -0.06 9.46 -20.22
C VAL A 223 1.26 8.73 -20.38
N ASN A 224 1.85 8.29 -19.24
CA ASN A 224 3.20 7.73 -19.20
C ASN A 224 3.22 6.20 -19.03
N ASN A 225 2.05 5.56 -18.99
CA ASN A 225 1.88 4.10 -18.90
C ASN A 225 2.64 3.45 -17.72
N HIS A 226 2.61 4.08 -16.55
CA HIS A 226 3.22 3.54 -15.33
C HIS A 226 2.21 3.49 -14.18
N ARG A 227 2.55 2.73 -13.11
CA ARG A 227 1.73 2.63 -11.92
C ARG A 227 2.15 3.66 -10.88
N LEU A 228 1.18 4.36 -10.34
CA LEU A 228 1.32 5.25 -9.21
C LEU A 228 0.71 4.59 -7.97
N MET A 229 1.36 4.75 -6.83
CA MET A 229 0.83 4.32 -5.54
C MET A 229 0.78 5.55 -4.63
N ILE A 230 -0.43 5.95 -4.25
CA ILE A 230 -0.67 7.12 -3.42
C ILE A 230 -1.30 6.67 -2.11
N ARG A 231 -0.80 7.18 -0.97
CA ARG A 231 -1.42 6.95 0.34
C ARG A 231 -2.85 7.49 0.33
N ASN A 232 -3.78 6.76 0.93
CA ASN A 232 -5.21 7.13 0.89
C ASN A 232 -5.47 8.51 1.51
N ALA A 233 -4.82 8.83 2.63
CA ALA A 233 -4.93 10.14 3.25
C ALA A 233 -4.47 11.25 2.28
N LYS A 234 -3.28 11.08 1.65
CA LYS A 234 -2.76 12.06 0.68
C LYS A 234 -3.68 12.21 -0.54
N LEU A 235 -4.19 11.08 -1.08
CA LEU A 235 -5.09 11.13 -2.23
C LEU A 235 -6.40 11.87 -1.91
N ARG A 236 -6.93 11.68 -0.70
CA ARG A 236 -8.15 12.36 -0.24
C ARG A 236 -7.97 13.86 -0.04
N ASP A 237 -6.76 14.30 0.28
CA ASP A 237 -6.43 15.73 0.46
C ASP A 237 -6.26 16.47 -0.87
N LEU A 238 -6.12 15.74 -1.99
CA LEU A 238 -6.02 16.32 -3.33
C LEU A 238 -7.39 16.70 -3.87
N ILE A 239 -7.41 17.71 -4.75
CA ILE A 239 -8.58 17.99 -5.59
C ILE A 239 -8.59 16.96 -6.72
N ILE A 240 -9.63 16.13 -6.74
CA ILE A 240 -9.80 15.07 -7.73
C ILE A 240 -11.01 15.40 -8.60
N HIS A 241 -10.78 15.42 -9.91
CA HIS A 241 -11.84 15.45 -10.90
C HIS A 241 -12.10 14.04 -11.41
N ASN A 242 -13.23 13.44 -11.04
CA ASN A 242 -13.63 12.13 -11.55
C ASN A 242 -14.26 12.31 -12.93
N LEU A 243 -13.47 12.01 -13.97
CA LEU A 243 -13.87 12.21 -15.36
C LEU A 243 -14.89 11.14 -15.83
N SER A 244 -15.02 10.03 -15.10
CA SER A 244 -15.98 8.95 -15.40
C SER A 244 -17.37 9.23 -14.83
N LYS A 245 -17.49 10.12 -13.83
CA LYS A 245 -18.77 10.49 -13.19
C LYS A 245 -19.27 11.79 -13.77
N PHE A 246 -20.09 11.68 -14.78
CA PHE A 246 -20.58 12.85 -15.52
C PHE A 246 -21.61 13.66 -14.73
N ALA A 247 -21.53 14.97 -14.87
CA ALA A 247 -22.52 15.90 -14.29
C ALA A 247 -23.86 15.89 -15.08
N SER A 248 -23.88 15.35 -16.31
CA SER A 248 -25.07 15.26 -17.14
C SER A 248 -25.04 14.01 -18.03
N ALA A 249 -26.20 13.65 -18.58
CA ALA A 249 -26.34 12.54 -19.52
C ALA A 249 -25.57 12.72 -20.85
N ARG A 250 -25.07 13.94 -21.12
CA ARG A 250 -24.28 14.25 -22.33
C ARG A 250 -22.87 13.65 -22.30
N GLY A 251 -22.37 13.28 -21.14
CA GLY A 251 -21.00 12.81 -20.94
C GLY A 251 -20.06 13.89 -20.42
N LEU A 252 -18.77 13.63 -20.49
CA LEU A 252 -17.71 14.60 -20.14
C LEU A 252 -17.64 15.69 -21.20
N ARG A 253 -17.70 16.95 -20.78
CA ARG A 253 -17.52 18.11 -21.66
C ARG A 253 -16.05 18.49 -21.67
N GLU A 254 -15.41 18.30 -22.84
CA GLU A 254 -14.04 18.69 -23.09
C GLU A 254 -13.95 20.12 -23.57
N LYS A 255 -12.86 20.83 -23.20
CA LYS A 255 -12.54 22.18 -23.64
C LYS A 255 -11.12 22.19 -24.20
N LEU A 256 -10.99 22.55 -25.49
CA LEU A 256 -9.69 22.78 -26.11
C LEU A 256 -9.62 24.22 -26.62
N CYS A 257 -8.50 24.89 -26.37
CA CYS A 257 -8.31 26.29 -26.72
C CYS A 257 -7.30 26.40 -27.87
N PHE A 258 -7.61 27.27 -28.82
CA PHE A 258 -6.77 27.58 -29.99
C PHE A 258 -6.64 29.09 -30.14
N LYS A 259 -5.45 29.54 -30.55
CA LYS A 259 -5.16 30.96 -30.80
C LYS A 259 -5.13 31.24 -32.31
N ILE A 260 -6.00 32.15 -32.73
CA ILE A 260 -6.18 32.52 -34.15
C ILE A 260 -5.84 34.00 -34.32
N GLY A 261 -5.19 34.35 -35.40
CA GLY A 261 -4.84 35.75 -35.71
C GLY A 261 -6.05 36.68 -35.86
N TYR A 262 -5.87 37.96 -35.61
CA TYR A 262 -6.94 38.98 -35.67
C TYR A 262 -7.53 39.22 -37.07
N GLY A 263 -6.87 38.81 -38.14
CA GLY A 263 -7.35 39.00 -39.53
C GLY A 263 -8.51 38.12 -39.94
N GLU A 264 -8.91 37.17 -39.12
CA GLU A 264 -9.95 36.19 -39.43
C GLU A 264 -11.33 36.58 -38.88
N SER A 265 -12.38 36.41 -39.70
CA SER A 265 -13.73 36.61 -39.20
C SER A 265 -14.17 35.47 -38.27
N PRO A 266 -14.90 35.78 -37.18
CA PRO A 266 -15.36 34.75 -36.25
C PRO A 266 -16.22 33.66 -36.89
N GLU A 267 -16.95 33.99 -37.96
CA GLU A 267 -17.77 33.04 -38.72
C GLU A 267 -16.92 32.03 -39.50
N ARG A 268 -15.85 32.53 -40.15
CA ARG A 268 -14.90 31.66 -40.89
C ARG A 268 -14.19 30.70 -39.95
N VAL A 269 -13.74 31.21 -38.81
CA VAL A 269 -13.08 30.40 -37.77
C VAL A 269 -14.05 29.34 -37.23
N ARG A 270 -15.31 29.69 -36.97
CA ARG A 270 -16.31 28.75 -36.50
C ARG A 270 -16.54 27.62 -37.52
N LYS A 271 -16.72 27.96 -38.79
CA LYS A 271 -16.88 26.97 -39.89
C LYS A 271 -15.67 26.04 -40.02
N MET A 272 -14.47 26.57 -39.84
CA MET A 272 -13.24 25.77 -39.84
C MET A 272 -13.28 24.72 -38.69
N PHE A 273 -13.62 25.12 -37.48
CA PHE A 273 -13.72 24.16 -36.36
C PHE A 273 -14.87 23.16 -36.53
N GLU A 274 -15.99 23.53 -37.10
CA GLU A 274 -17.10 22.63 -37.45
C GLU A 274 -16.63 21.54 -38.43
N ARG A 275 -15.91 21.93 -39.49
CA ARG A 275 -15.32 20.99 -40.47
C ARG A 275 -14.28 20.08 -39.85
N ALA A 276 -13.40 20.62 -38.99
CA ALA A 276 -12.41 19.85 -38.27
C ALA A 276 -13.08 18.80 -37.33
N TYR A 277 -14.18 19.20 -36.68
CA TYR A 277 -14.98 18.32 -35.82
C TYR A 277 -15.64 17.20 -36.64
N ASP A 278 -16.26 17.52 -37.78
CA ASP A 278 -16.89 16.49 -38.65
C ASP A 278 -15.87 15.50 -39.21
N ARG A 279 -14.67 15.99 -39.57
CA ARG A 279 -13.53 15.14 -39.98
C ARG A 279 -13.08 14.25 -38.81
N ALA A 280 -12.92 14.80 -37.61
CA ALA A 280 -12.53 14.03 -36.42
C ALA A 280 -13.56 12.96 -36.06
N LYS A 281 -14.85 13.23 -36.20
CA LYS A 281 -15.90 12.21 -35.96
C LYS A 281 -15.86 11.03 -36.94
N ALA A 282 -15.29 11.20 -38.13
CA ALA A 282 -15.10 10.14 -39.11
C ALA A 282 -13.88 9.25 -38.79
N ASP A 283 -12.99 9.68 -37.90
CA ASP A 283 -11.80 8.93 -37.47
C ASP A 283 -12.20 7.85 -36.48
N PRO A 284 -11.86 6.55 -36.71
CA PRO A 284 -12.22 5.44 -35.82
C PRO A 284 -11.56 5.53 -34.44
N ASP A 285 -10.48 6.27 -34.28
CA ASP A 285 -9.76 6.45 -33.02
C ASP A 285 -10.28 7.63 -32.19
N VAL A 286 -11.39 8.26 -32.63
CA VAL A 286 -12.00 9.41 -31.96
C VAL A 286 -13.36 9.02 -31.37
N TYR A 287 -13.49 9.21 -30.08
CA TYR A 287 -14.67 8.79 -29.28
C TYR A 287 -15.49 10.01 -28.83
N MET A 288 -15.95 10.80 -29.81
CA MET A 288 -16.83 11.95 -29.57
C MET A 288 -18.31 11.54 -29.64
N GLU A 289 -19.12 12.17 -28.78
CA GLU A 289 -20.56 11.97 -28.77
C GLU A 289 -21.22 12.65 -30.00
N SER A 290 -21.66 11.83 -30.95
CA SER A 290 -22.16 12.31 -32.25
C SER A 290 -23.48 13.09 -32.19
N GLN A 291 -24.24 12.94 -31.09
CA GLN A 291 -25.55 13.57 -30.93
C GLN A 291 -25.46 15.08 -30.61
N HIS A 292 -24.26 15.56 -30.27
CA HIS A 292 -24.04 16.95 -29.92
C HIS A 292 -23.09 17.62 -30.92
N ALA A 293 -23.48 18.78 -31.43
CA ALA A 293 -22.62 19.60 -32.26
C ALA A 293 -21.49 20.22 -31.40
N ILE A 294 -20.38 20.52 -32.05
CA ILE A 294 -19.31 21.29 -31.41
C ILE A 294 -19.81 22.71 -31.06
N GLU A 295 -19.45 23.17 -29.88
CA GLU A 295 -19.70 24.56 -29.48
C GLU A 295 -18.38 25.34 -29.54
N VAL A 296 -18.32 26.39 -30.38
CA VAL A 296 -17.16 27.25 -30.54
C VAL A 296 -17.45 28.60 -29.95
N ARG A 297 -16.65 29.04 -28.98
CA ARG A 297 -16.78 30.33 -28.33
C ARG A 297 -15.46 31.11 -28.38
N THR A 298 -15.56 32.42 -28.62
CA THR A 298 -14.45 33.34 -28.38
C THR A 298 -14.33 33.54 -26.88
N VAL A 299 -13.16 33.26 -26.32
CA VAL A 299 -12.90 33.31 -24.86
C VAL A 299 -12.17 34.56 -24.47
N ASN A 300 -11.17 34.95 -25.26
CA ASN A 300 -10.34 36.11 -24.97
C ASN A 300 -9.80 36.73 -26.25
N ALA A 301 -9.65 38.06 -26.26
CA ALA A 301 -8.90 38.82 -27.24
C ALA A 301 -7.57 39.23 -26.59
N GLY A 302 -6.51 38.46 -26.85
CA GLY A 302 -5.19 38.69 -26.25
C GLY A 302 -4.32 39.61 -27.09
N ASP A 303 -3.10 39.88 -26.65
CA ASP A 303 -2.21 40.89 -27.25
C ASP A 303 -1.86 40.59 -28.72
N TYR A 304 -1.81 39.33 -29.16
CA TYR A 304 -1.38 38.93 -30.50
C TYR A 304 -2.38 37.99 -31.20
N ALA A 305 -3.36 37.42 -30.52
CA ALA A 305 -4.31 36.49 -31.08
C ALA A 305 -5.64 36.49 -30.31
N VAL A 306 -6.68 36.06 -30.99
CA VAL A 306 -8.00 35.78 -30.40
C VAL A 306 -8.02 34.31 -29.97
N GLU A 307 -8.38 34.04 -28.69
CA GLU A 307 -8.51 32.70 -28.19
C GLU A 307 -9.93 32.17 -28.39
N TYR A 308 -10.03 31.06 -29.07
CA TYR A 308 -11.27 30.31 -29.27
C TYR A 308 -11.25 29.03 -28.46
N ALA A 309 -12.34 28.75 -27.75
CA ALA A 309 -12.56 27.48 -27.07
C ALA A 309 -13.55 26.61 -27.85
N CYS A 310 -13.12 25.39 -28.14
CA CYS A 310 -13.94 24.35 -28.74
C CYS A 310 -14.41 23.41 -27.64
N PHE A 311 -15.73 23.23 -27.52
CA PHE A 311 -16.33 22.31 -26.55
C PHE A 311 -17.02 21.17 -27.29
N PHE A 312 -16.73 19.96 -26.87
CA PHE A 312 -17.38 18.74 -27.36
C PHE A 312 -17.62 17.77 -26.20
N TYR A 313 -18.38 16.70 -26.42
CA TYR A 313 -18.71 15.73 -25.42
C TYR A 313 -18.14 14.35 -25.78
N THR A 314 -17.71 13.60 -24.75
CA THR A 314 -17.31 12.19 -24.88
C THR A 314 -17.86 11.40 -23.70
N LYS A 315 -18.24 10.15 -23.94
CA LYS A 315 -18.59 9.18 -22.90
C LYS A 315 -17.49 8.15 -22.68
N ASP A 316 -16.57 8.02 -23.61
CA ASP A 316 -15.43 7.13 -23.50
C ASP A 316 -14.18 7.88 -22.98
N VAL A 317 -14.12 8.03 -21.65
CA VAL A 317 -13.01 8.74 -21.01
C VAL A 317 -11.71 7.96 -20.99
N ARG A 318 -11.73 6.65 -21.32
CA ARG A 318 -10.50 5.85 -21.42
C ARG A 318 -9.68 6.24 -22.64
N HIS A 319 -10.35 6.65 -23.71
CA HIS A 319 -9.75 7.14 -24.96
C HIS A 319 -9.68 8.68 -25.03
N LEU A 320 -9.81 9.35 -23.88
CA LEU A 320 -9.83 10.81 -23.82
C LEU A 320 -8.60 11.46 -24.48
N LEU A 321 -7.41 10.92 -24.19
CA LEU A 321 -6.15 11.46 -24.72
C LEU A 321 -6.06 11.27 -26.23
N SER A 322 -6.39 10.09 -26.77
CA SER A 322 -6.40 9.86 -28.22
C SER A 322 -7.39 10.79 -28.91
N THR A 323 -8.59 10.95 -28.35
CA THR A 323 -9.61 11.87 -28.86
C THR A 323 -9.12 13.32 -28.87
N ARG A 324 -8.45 13.78 -27.81
CA ARG A 324 -7.85 15.13 -27.75
C ARG A 324 -6.79 15.33 -28.85
N TYR A 325 -5.84 14.39 -28.95
CA TYR A 325 -4.73 14.48 -29.89
C TYR A 325 -5.22 14.45 -31.34
N ARG A 326 -6.11 13.52 -31.67
CA ARG A 326 -6.69 13.42 -33.01
C ARG A 326 -7.52 14.64 -33.37
N PHE A 327 -8.28 15.19 -32.45
CA PHE A 327 -9.02 16.43 -32.71
C PHE A 327 -8.08 17.59 -32.95
N ILE A 328 -7.01 17.76 -32.21
CA ILE A 328 -5.99 18.80 -32.44
C ILE A 328 -5.36 18.63 -33.81
N GLU A 329 -4.97 17.41 -34.23
CA GLU A 329 -4.43 17.11 -35.56
C GLU A 329 -5.42 17.50 -36.65
N ASN A 330 -6.71 17.15 -36.51
CA ASN A 330 -7.73 17.52 -37.50
C ASN A 330 -7.96 19.04 -37.57
N VAL A 331 -7.84 19.74 -36.46
CA VAL A 331 -7.89 21.22 -36.44
C VAL A 331 -6.69 21.80 -37.20
N LEU A 332 -5.47 21.27 -36.99
CA LEU A 332 -4.27 21.73 -37.69
C LEU A 332 -4.41 21.51 -39.21
N LEU A 333 -4.87 20.34 -39.63
CA LEU A 333 -5.11 20.01 -41.01
C LEU A 333 -6.14 20.94 -41.66
N GLN A 334 -7.28 21.13 -40.99
CA GLN A 334 -8.35 21.98 -41.48
C GLN A 334 -7.96 23.47 -41.55
N ALA A 335 -7.19 23.93 -40.55
CA ALA A 335 -6.67 25.28 -40.53
C ALA A 335 -5.73 25.56 -41.74
N ALA A 336 -4.90 24.59 -42.08
CA ALA A 336 -4.02 24.68 -43.25
C ALA A 336 -4.83 24.71 -44.59
N GLU A 337 -5.86 23.85 -44.70
CA GLU A 337 -6.75 23.81 -45.88
C GLU A 337 -7.53 25.11 -46.06
N ASP A 338 -7.98 25.70 -44.97
CA ASP A 338 -8.76 26.94 -44.96
C ASP A 338 -7.90 28.21 -45.00
N ASN A 339 -6.55 28.08 -45.01
CA ASN A 339 -5.60 29.18 -44.84
C ASN A 339 -5.89 30.05 -43.61
N VAL A 340 -6.26 29.45 -42.51
CA VAL A 340 -6.45 30.12 -41.22
C VAL A 340 -5.19 29.92 -40.36
N ALA A 341 -4.50 31.03 -40.06
CA ALA A 341 -3.25 30.95 -39.30
C ALA A 341 -3.49 30.73 -37.82
N LEU A 342 -2.93 29.65 -37.28
CA LEU A 342 -2.78 29.44 -35.85
C LEU A 342 -1.55 30.20 -35.36
N TRP A 343 -1.76 31.08 -34.38
CA TRP A 343 -0.73 32.02 -33.97
C TRP A 343 -0.07 31.60 -32.65
N THR A 344 1.27 31.81 -32.63
CA THR A 344 2.11 31.75 -31.43
C THR A 344 2.71 33.13 -31.19
N PRO A 345 3.19 33.44 -29.96
CA PRO A 345 3.94 34.66 -29.70
C PRO A 345 5.15 34.74 -30.64
N VAL A 346 5.22 35.80 -31.44
CA VAL A 346 6.39 36.06 -32.31
C VAL A 346 7.37 36.90 -31.48
N LEU A 347 8.61 36.42 -31.34
CA LEU A 347 9.71 37.24 -30.86
C LEU A 347 10.04 38.28 -31.95
N HIS A 348 9.70 39.54 -31.72
CA HIS A 348 10.24 40.64 -32.54
C HIS A 348 11.73 40.82 -32.16
N GLU A 349 12.63 40.32 -32.98
CA GLU A 349 14.01 40.84 -32.99
C GLU A 349 13.93 42.28 -33.48
N ALA A 350 14.28 43.23 -32.62
CA ALA A 350 14.47 44.59 -33.00
C ALA A 350 15.61 44.64 -34.07
N GLN A 351 15.26 44.82 -35.33
CA GLN A 351 16.25 45.17 -36.34
C GLN A 351 16.95 46.45 -35.87
N LYS A 352 18.23 46.34 -35.50
CA LYS A 352 19.09 47.48 -35.36
C LYS A 352 19.18 48.12 -36.75
N GLU A 353 18.45 49.21 -37.00
CA GLU A 353 18.77 50.11 -38.12
C GLU A 353 20.23 50.49 -37.98
N SER A 354 21.03 50.05 -38.94
CA SER A 354 22.38 50.55 -39.17
C SER A 354 22.27 52.01 -39.62
N VAL A 355 22.45 52.94 -38.64
CA VAL A 355 22.71 54.36 -38.96
C VAL A 355 24.04 54.40 -39.69
N VAL A 356 24.00 54.72 -41.00
CA VAL A 356 25.14 55.11 -41.81
C VAL A 356 25.48 56.56 -41.57
#